data_8c95d58e47f5b473e8e7e1b19b97ed23
#
_entry.id   8c95d58e47f5b473e8e7e1b19b97ed23
#
_cell.length_a   1.000
_cell.length_b   1.000
_cell.length_c   1.000
_cell.angle_alpha   90.00
_cell.angle_beta   90.00
_cell.angle_gamma   90.00
#
_symmetry.space_group_name_H-M   'P 1'
#
loop_
_entity.id
_entity.type
_entity.pdbx_description
1 polymer ?
#
loop_
_entity_poly.entity_id
_entity_poly.type
_entity_poly.pdbx_seq_one_letter_code
_entity_poly.pdbx_strand_id
1 'polypeptide(L)'
;MAVQVLVLKERAAGERRVAATPETVKKLVALGAGVWIEPGAGQASSMDDDAYLQAGAQPAGADAVAQAEMVLCVQAPSTDTLLRCQPHAVVIGMLAPDADPARAQAFATRQLIAFPLERLPRTTRAQSMDVLSSQAGMAGYKAVLIAAQLAPRFFPMLTTAAGTMRPCKVLVIGAGVAGLQAIATAKRLGAQVEGFDVRPETREQIASLGARFVDLGVSAAGEGGYARQLSDDERAEQQRRLAEHLTGVDVVVCTAAVPGRPAPKIVTTGMARGMRAGSVIVDLAAETGGNCAATRPGETYDLDGVVIAGPLNLASQGAVHASEMFARNVYAFAALLIKDGALTLDWDDELLAKTRWSAPAATTA
;
A
#
# COMPACT_ATOMS: atom_id res chain seq x y z
N MET A 1 -11.27 -26.93 -21.03
CA MET A 1 -12.34 -25.91 -20.75
C MET A 1 -11.62 -24.63 -20.38
N ALA A 2 -12.19 -23.46 -20.71
CA ALA A 2 -11.62 -22.18 -20.34
C ALA A 2 -11.65 -22.00 -18.81
N VAL A 3 -10.53 -21.55 -18.23
CA VAL A 3 -10.47 -21.22 -16.79
C VAL A 3 -11.48 -20.11 -16.46
N GLN A 4 -12.27 -20.32 -15.40
CA GLN A 4 -13.25 -19.36 -14.95
C GLN A 4 -12.65 -18.45 -13.87
N VAL A 5 -12.49 -17.18 -14.19
CA VAL A 5 -11.94 -16.13 -13.32
C VAL A 5 -13.09 -15.31 -12.76
N LEU A 6 -13.16 -15.17 -11.44
CA LEU A 6 -14.13 -14.32 -10.76
C LEU A 6 -13.45 -13.09 -10.17
N VAL A 7 -13.93 -11.91 -10.53
CA VAL A 7 -13.54 -10.64 -9.91
C VAL A 7 -14.54 -10.29 -8.82
N LEU A 8 -14.07 -10.26 -7.58
CA LEU A 8 -14.94 -9.93 -6.44
C LEU A 8 -15.19 -8.43 -6.31
N LYS A 9 -16.36 -8.09 -5.81
CA LYS A 9 -16.63 -6.77 -5.24
C LYS A 9 -16.02 -6.71 -3.85
N GLU A 10 -15.21 -5.71 -3.60
CA GLU A 10 -14.61 -5.47 -2.28
C GLU A 10 -15.66 -5.09 -1.25
N ARG A 11 -15.52 -5.65 -0.04
CA ARG A 11 -16.46 -5.46 1.08
C ARG A 11 -15.78 -4.96 2.35
N ALA A 12 -14.44 -4.85 2.34
CA ALA A 12 -13.69 -4.30 3.46
C ALA A 12 -14.04 -2.81 3.64
N ALA A 13 -14.16 -2.37 4.88
CA ALA A 13 -14.49 -0.99 5.20
C ALA A 13 -13.47 -0.01 4.57
N GLY A 14 -13.96 0.98 3.84
CA GLY A 14 -13.12 1.97 3.17
C GLY A 14 -12.41 1.47 1.91
N GLU A 15 -12.58 0.20 1.50
CA GLU A 15 -12.01 -0.29 0.24
C GLU A 15 -12.87 0.13 -0.95
N ARG A 16 -12.24 0.80 -1.91
CA ARG A 16 -12.89 1.33 -3.11
C ARG A 16 -12.25 0.82 -4.40
N ARG A 17 -11.12 0.12 -4.29
CA ARG A 17 -10.41 -0.45 -5.43
C ARG A 17 -11.11 -1.70 -5.95
N VAL A 18 -10.71 -2.14 -7.12
CA VAL A 18 -11.13 -3.42 -7.72
C VAL A 18 -9.91 -4.14 -8.30
N ALA A 19 -9.92 -5.47 -8.22
CA ALA A 19 -8.77 -6.30 -8.62
C ALA A 19 -8.58 -6.43 -10.13
N ALA A 20 -9.61 -6.14 -10.93
CA ALA A 20 -9.52 -6.09 -12.38
C ALA A 20 -10.29 -4.87 -12.92
N THR A 21 -9.75 -4.24 -13.96
CA THR A 21 -10.39 -3.16 -14.71
C THR A 21 -10.90 -3.70 -16.05
N PRO A 22 -11.78 -2.98 -16.77
CA PRO A 22 -12.19 -3.38 -18.13
C PRO A 22 -10.99 -3.65 -19.04
N GLU A 23 -9.90 -2.87 -18.92
CA GLU A 23 -8.65 -3.10 -19.67
C GLU A 23 -8.05 -4.48 -19.38
N THR A 24 -7.92 -4.83 -18.10
CA THR A 24 -7.30 -6.12 -17.70
C THR A 24 -8.24 -7.30 -17.92
N VAL A 25 -9.56 -7.11 -17.81
CA VAL A 25 -10.56 -8.11 -18.22
C VAL A 25 -10.41 -8.46 -19.68
N LYS A 26 -10.33 -7.46 -20.59
CA LYS A 26 -10.11 -7.68 -22.01
C LYS A 26 -8.84 -8.50 -22.27
N LYS A 27 -7.78 -8.29 -21.50
CA LYS A 27 -6.53 -9.04 -21.60
C LYS A 27 -6.68 -10.49 -21.10
N LEU A 28 -7.42 -10.72 -19.98
CA LEU A 28 -7.71 -12.07 -19.49
C LEU A 28 -8.54 -12.87 -20.50
N VAL A 29 -9.55 -12.25 -21.09
CA VAL A 29 -10.36 -12.86 -22.16
C VAL A 29 -9.52 -13.20 -23.37
N ALA A 30 -8.56 -12.34 -23.74
CA ALA A 30 -7.63 -12.61 -24.84
C ALA A 30 -6.68 -13.79 -24.57
N LEU A 31 -6.42 -14.13 -23.29
CA LEU A 31 -5.71 -15.36 -22.90
C LEU A 31 -6.61 -16.61 -22.95
N GLY A 32 -7.87 -16.48 -23.32
CA GLY A 32 -8.84 -17.57 -23.40
C GLY A 32 -9.58 -17.86 -22.08
N ALA A 33 -9.46 -17.00 -21.05
CA ALA A 33 -10.19 -17.15 -19.81
C ALA A 33 -11.65 -16.68 -19.95
N GLY A 34 -12.59 -17.36 -19.29
CA GLY A 34 -13.91 -16.83 -18.98
C GLY A 34 -13.80 -15.90 -17.77
N VAL A 35 -14.39 -14.73 -17.84
CA VAL A 35 -14.32 -13.75 -16.73
C VAL A 35 -15.73 -13.41 -16.23
N TRP A 36 -15.97 -13.62 -14.94
CA TRP A 36 -17.14 -13.16 -14.23
C TRP A 36 -16.79 -11.95 -13.37
N ILE A 37 -17.69 -10.96 -13.32
CA ILE A 37 -17.57 -9.79 -12.46
C ILE A 37 -18.76 -9.70 -11.52
N GLU A 38 -18.51 -9.56 -10.21
CA GLU A 38 -19.62 -9.28 -9.28
C GLU A 38 -20.23 -7.91 -9.59
N PRO A 39 -21.58 -7.80 -9.63
CA PRO A 39 -22.26 -6.55 -9.93
C PRO A 39 -21.80 -5.39 -9.03
N GLY A 40 -21.43 -4.27 -9.64
CA GLY A 40 -20.96 -3.08 -8.95
C GLY A 40 -19.56 -3.20 -8.38
N ALA A 41 -18.73 -4.18 -8.77
CA ALA A 41 -17.36 -4.36 -8.27
C ALA A 41 -16.47 -3.15 -8.61
N GLY A 42 -16.60 -2.56 -9.79
CA GLY A 42 -15.83 -1.40 -10.23
C GLY A 42 -16.42 -0.04 -9.85
N GLN A 43 -17.64 0.00 -9.33
CA GLN A 43 -18.40 1.24 -9.16
C GLN A 43 -17.70 2.29 -8.29
N ALA A 44 -17.07 1.86 -7.19
CA ALA A 44 -16.34 2.74 -6.29
C ALA A 44 -15.03 3.29 -6.90
N SER A 45 -14.58 2.71 -8.02
CA SER A 45 -13.46 3.16 -8.86
C SER A 45 -13.92 3.83 -10.16
N SER A 46 -15.18 4.28 -10.23
CA SER A 46 -15.79 4.95 -11.41
C SER A 46 -15.77 4.08 -12.67
N MET A 47 -15.90 2.77 -12.52
CA MET A 47 -16.01 1.79 -13.61
C MET A 47 -17.35 1.09 -13.48
N ASP A 48 -18.24 1.31 -14.44
CA ASP A 48 -19.58 0.71 -14.46
C ASP A 48 -19.55 -0.75 -14.97
N ASP A 49 -20.62 -1.47 -14.68
CA ASP A 49 -20.75 -2.88 -15.10
C ASP A 49 -20.76 -3.01 -16.62
N ASP A 50 -21.36 -2.05 -17.35
CA ASP A 50 -21.42 -2.07 -18.81
C ASP A 50 -20.02 -2.04 -19.45
N ALA A 51 -19.07 -1.28 -18.89
CA ALA A 51 -17.70 -1.27 -19.37
C ALA A 51 -17.03 -2.65 -19.24
N TYR A 52 -17.33 -3.39 -18.18
CA TYR A 52 -16.83 -4.77 -18.01
C TYR A 52 -17.49 -5.74 -19.00
N LEU A 53 -18.79 -5.62 -19.25
CA LEU A 53 -19.50 -6.44 -20.24
C LEU A 53 -18.95 -6.20 -21.66
N GLN A 54 -18.70 -4.93 -22.02
CA GLN A 54 -18.06 -4.57 -23.30
C GLN A 54 -16.63 -5.10 -23.42
N ALA A 55 -15.92 -5.28 -22.29
CA ALA A 55 -14.60 -5.88 -22.23
C ALA A 55 -14.62 -7.42 -22.36
N GLY A 56 -15.81 -8.04 -22.35
CA GLY A 56 -16.00 -9.49 -22.51
C GLY A 56 -16.24 -10.23 -21.19
N ALA A 57 -16.41 -9.54 -20.07
CA ALA A 57 -16.85 -10.18 -18.82
C ALA A 57 -18.34 -10.55 -18.89
N GLN A 58 -18.75 -11.45 -18.02
CA GLN A 58 -20.14 -11.79 -17.76
C GLN A 58 -20.49 -11.44 -16.31
N PRO A 59 -21.75 -11.06 -16.02
CA PRO A 59 -22.15 -10.81 -14.64
C PRO A 59 -22.07 -12.11 -13.84
N ALA A 60 -21.50 -12.03 -12.63
CA ALA A 60 -21.41 -13.16 -11.74
C ALA A 60 -22.79 -13.58 -11.22
N GLY A 61 -23.15 -14.85 -11.41
CA GLY A 61 -24.36 -15.44 -10.82
C GLY A 61 -24.15 -15.77 -9.32
N ALA A 62 -25.23 -16.20 -8.66
CA ALA A 62 -25.22 -16.53 -7.23
C ALA A 62 -24.16 -17.58 -6.83
N ASP A 63 -23.91 -18.53 -7.74
CA ASP A 63 -22.99 -19.64 -7.53
C ASP A 63 -21.58 -19.40 -8.10
N ALA A 64 -21.31 -18.21 -8.62
CA ALA A 64 -20.04 -17.90 -9.27
C ALA A 64 -18.83 -18.19 -8.37
N VAL A 65 -18.91 -17.87 -7.08
CA VAL A 65 -17.85 -18.15 -6.09
C VAL A 65 -17.57 -19.67 -5.98
N ALA A 66 -18.59 -20.50 -6.06
CA ALA A 66 -18.45 -21.96 -5.95
C ALA A 66 -17.99 -22.63 -7.26
N GLN A 67 -18.01 -21.91 -8.38
CA GLN A 67 -17.65 -22.41 -9.69
C GLN A 67 -16.35 -21.81 -10.26
N ALA A 68 -15.87 -20.71 -9.67
CA ALA A 68 -14.66 -20.05 -10.13
C ALA A 68 -13.41 -20.87 -9.80
N GLU A 69 -12.55 -21.10 -10.80
CA GLU A 69 -11.24 -21.72 -10.63
C GLU A 69 -10.18 -20.71 -10.16
N MET A 70 -10.39 -19.42 -10.44
CA MET A 70 -9.52 -18.34 -10.01
C MET A 70 -10.36 -17.17 -9.48
N VAL A 71 -10.02 -16.67 -8.31
CA VAL A 71 -10.68 -15.54 -7.65
C VAL A 71 -9.68 -14.40 -7.51
N LEU A 72 -10.03 -13.23 -8.05
CA LEU A 72 -9.25 -12.00 -7.96
C LEU A 72 -9.90 -11.05 -6.96
N CYS A 73 -9.11 -10.56 -6.01
CA CYS A 73 -9.53 -9.60 -4.98
C CYS A 73 -8.43 -8.59 -4.68
N VAL A 74 -8.79 -7.46 -4.10
CA VAL A 74 -7.81 -6.48 -3.57
C VAL A 74 -7.42 -6.87 -2.17
N GLN A 75 -8.41 -7.00 -1.28
CA GLN A 75 -8.23 -7.48 0.10
C GLN A 75 -8.69 -8.93 0.22
N ALA A 76 -8.23 -9.60 1.26
CA ALA A 76 -8.66 -10.96 1.52
C ALA A 76 -10.20 -11.06 1.62
N PRO A 77 -10.83 -12.00 0.91
CA PRO A 77 -12.26 -12.23 1.03
C PRO A 77 -12.64 -12.65 2.46
N SER A 78 -13.91 -12.47 2.83
CA SER A 78 -14.41 -12.98 4.11
C SER A 78 -14.25 -14.50 4.22
N THR A 79 -14.14 -15.00 5.44
CA THR A 79 -14.08 -16.45 5.74
C THR A 79 -15.23 -17.20 5.08
N ASP A 80 -16.44 -16.65 5.12
CA ASP A 80 -17.63 -17.19 4.46
C ASP A 80 -17.45 -17.33 2.93
N THR A 81 -16.90 -16.31 2.28
CA THR A 81 -16.63 -16.35 0.85
C THR A 81 -15.57 -17.40 0.52
N LEU A 82 -14.50 -17.49 1.31
CA LEU A 82 -13.45 -18.49 1.13
C LEU A 82 -13.99 -19.93 1.29
N LEU A 83 -14.87 -20.17 2.26
CA LEU A 83 -15.50 -21.48 2.48
C LEU A 83 -16.46 -21.88 1.36
N ARG A 84 -16.98 -20.94 0.58
CA ARG A 84 -17.83 -21.19 -0.59
C ARG A 84 -17.04 -21.48 -1.86
N CYS A 85 -15.77 -21.11 -1.94
CA CYS A 85 -14.93 -21.41 -3.10
C CYS A 85 -14.88 -22.92 -3.35
N GLN A 86 -14.78 -23.34 -4.60
CA GLN A 86 -14.53 -24.75 -4.90
C GLN A 86 -13.16 -25.18 -4.36
N PRO A 87 -12.99 -26.47 -4.00
CA PRO A 87 -11.69 -27.00 -3.59
C PRO A 87 -10.61 -26.71 -4.66
N HIS A 88 -9.42 -26.37 -4.20
CA HIS A 88 -8.25 -26.06 -5.03
C HIS A 88 -8.38 -24.80 -5.91
N ALA A 89 -9.41 -23.98 -5.72
CA ALA A 89 -9.48 -22.68 -6.41
C ALA A 89 -8.26 -21.81 -6.07
N VAL A 90 -7.80 -21.08 -7.05
CA VAL A 90 -6.70 -20.08 -6.90
C VAL A 90 -7.28 -18.78 -6.39
N VAL A 91 -6.68 -18.18 -5.36
CA VAL A 91 -7.06 -16.85 -4.85
C VAL A 91 -5.86 -15.92 -4.94
N ILE A 92 -6.01 -14.78 -5.63
CA ILE A 92 -4.94 -13.81 -5.89
C ILE A 92 -5.35 -12.44 -5.34
N GLY A 93 -4.50 -11.82 -4.53
CA GLY A 93 -4.75 -10.49 -3.95
C GLY A 93 -3.78 -10.18 -2.81
N MET A 94 -4.05 -9.15 -2.04
CA MET A 94 -3.40 -8.88 -0.75
C MET A 94 -4.15 -9.67 0.33
N LEU A 95 -3.71 -10.87 0.61
CA LEU A 95 -4.50 -11.84 1.37
C LEU A 95 -4.20 -11.86 2.87
N ALA A 96 -3.01 -11.40 3.29
CA ALA A 96 -2.55 -11.41 4.67
C ALA A 96 -2.99 -12.68 5.45
N PRO A 97 -2.66 -13.88 4.96
CA PRO A 97 -3.27 -15.12 5.45
C PRO A 97 -2.93 -15.42 6.91
N ASP A 98 -1.78 -14.94 7.39
CA ASP A 98 -1.34 -15.17 8.77
C ASP A 98 -1.88 -14.11 9.76
N ALA A 99 -2.53 -13.06 9.26
CA ALA A 99 -3.07 -12.01 10.12
C ALA A 99 -4.37 -12.42 10.82
N ASP A 100 -5.04 -13.47 10.34
CA ASP A 100 -6.32 -13.95 10.86
C ASP A 100 -6.35 -15.49 10.84
N PRO A 101 -6.34 -16.15 12.02
CA PRO A 101 -6.39 -17.62 12.12
C PRO A 101 -7.62 -18.24 11.47
N ALA A 102 -8.79 -17.57 11.50
CA ALA A 102 -10.00 -18.08 10.87
C ALA A 102 -9.87 -18.07 9.34
N ARG A 103 -9.23 -17.05 8.78
CA ARG A 103 -8.89 -16.97 7.35
C ARG A 103 -7.92 -18.08 6.96
N ALA A 104 -6.84 -18.26 7.72
CA ALA A 104 -5.88 -19.35 7.50
C ALA A 104 -6.57 -20.72 7.49
N GLN A 105 -7.47 -20.93 8.44
CA GLN A 105 -8.25 -22.16 8.53
C GLN A 105 -9.19 -22.36 7.33
N ALA A 106 -9.83 -21.29 6.82
CA ALA A 106 -10.70 -21.38 5.64
C ALA A 106 -9.92 -21.76 4.39
N PHE A 107 -8.73 -21.16 4.17
CA PHE A 107 -7.83 -21.56 3.09
C PHE A 107 -7.45 -23.05 3.19
N ALA A 108 -7.10 -23.51 4.37
CA ALA A 108 -6.74 -24.92 4.61
C ALA A 108 -7.92 -25.87 4.39
N THR A 109 -9.10 -25.54 4.95
CA THR A 109 -10.32 -26.38 4.87
C THR A 109 -10.75 -26.62 3.43
N ARG A 110 -10.65 -25.60 2.57
CA ARG A 110 -11.00 -25.70 1.15
C ARG A 110 -9.81 -26.06 0.27
N GLN A 111 -8.62 -26.28 0.85
CA GLN A 111 -7.38 -26.56 0.12
C GLN A 111 -7.10 -25.51 -0.99
N LEU A 112 -7.43 -24.25 -0.71
CA LEU A 112 -7.28 -23.16 -1.69
C LEU A 112 -5.81 -22.90 -1.96
N ILE A 113 -5.51 -22.52 -3.20
CA ILE A 113 -4.17 -22.11 -3.63
C ILE A 113 -4.10 -20.61 -3.51
N ALA A 114 -3.52 -20.12 -2.41
CA ALA A 114 -3.44 -18.71 -2.12
C ALA A 114 -2.13 -18.09 -2.63
N PHE A 115 -2.26 -17.01 -3.39
CA PHE A 115 -1.14 -16.17 -3.81
C PHE A 115 -1.26 -14.76 -3.21
N PRO A 116 -0.77 -14.57 -1.98
CA PRO A 116 -0.69 -13.24 -1.36
C PRO A 116 0.38 -12.41 -2.06
N LEU A 117 -0.01 -11.48 -2.93
CA LEU A 117 0.90 -10.69 -3.75
C LEU A 117 1.83 -9.79 -2.91
N GLU A 118 1.48 -9.50 -1.67
CA GLU A 118 2.38 -8.83 -0.71
C GLU A 118 3.62 -9.68 -0.33
N ARG A 119 3.65 -10.96 -0.71
CA ARG A 119 4.78 -11.88 -0.50
C ARG A 119 5.64 -12.10 -1.76
N LEU A 120 5.32 -11.43 -2.86
CA LEU A 120 6.13 -11.54 -4.08
C LEU A 120 7.62 -11.31 -3.79
N PRO A 121 8.52 -12.16 -4.29
CA PRO A 121 9.95 -11.94 -4.15
C PRO A 121 10.38 -10.69 -4.91
N ARG A 122 11.33 -9.94 -4.36
CA ARG A 122 11.84 -8.70 -4.95
C ARG A 122 12.88 -9.00 -6.04
N THR A 123 12.41 -9.44 -7.18
CA THR A 123 13.22 -9.71 -8.37
C THR A 123 12.80 -8.79 -9.52
N THR A 124 13.66 -8.61 -10.49
CA THR A 124 13.34 -7.79 -11.69
C THR A 124 12.09 -8.31 -12.41
N ARG A 125 11.91 -9.64 -12.48
CA ARG A 125 10.74 -10.25 -13.11
C ARG A 125 9.44 -9.95 -12.36
N ALA A 126 9.48 -9.78 -11.04
CA ALA A 126 8.31 -9.49 -10.21
C ALA A 126 7.88 -8.02 -10.23
N GLN A 127 8.69 -7.10 -10.76
CA GLN A 127 8.41 -5.65 -10.71
C GLN A 127 7.05 -5.27 -11.30
N SER A 128 6.63 -5.90 -12.39
CA SER A 128 5.31 -5.65 -13.00
C SER A 128 4.14 -6.16 -12.16
N MET A 129 4.40 -6.98 -11.16
CA MET A 129 3.42 -7.63 -10.27
C MET A 129 3.44 -7.04 -8.86
N ASP A 130 4.32 -6.06 -8.59
CA ASP A 130 4.54 -5.48 -7.24
C ASP A 130 3.42 -4.54 -6.84
N VAL A 131 2.40 -5.12 -6.19
CA VAL A 131 1.25 -4.40 -5.64
C VAL A 131 1.65 -3.47 -4.51
N LEU A 132 2.68 -3.80 -3.73
CA LEU A 132 3.11 -2.96 -2.61
C LEU A 132 3.66 -1.63 -3.12
N SER A 133 4.53 -1.67 -4.13
CA SER A 133 5.10 -0.46 -4.73
C SER A 133 4.05 0.39 -5.44
N SER A 134 3.17 -0.21 -6.24
CA SER A 134 2.14 0.52 -6.96
C SER A 134 1.18 1.25 -6.01
N GLN A 135 0.78 0.60 -4.93
CA GLN A 135 -0.15 1.19 -3.95
C GLN A 135 0.54 2.19 -3.01
N ALA A 136 1.81 1.95 -2.65
CA ALA A 136 2.61 2.88 -1.86
C ALA A 136 2.77 4.25 -2.56
N GLY A 137 2.91 4.28 -3.88
CA GLY A 137 2.93 5.52 -4.65
C GLY A 137 1.67 6.35 -4.46
N MET A 138 0.49 5.74 -4.57
CA MET A 138 -0.78 6.42 -4.34
C MET A 138 -0.91 6.89 -2.88
N ALA A 139 -0.50 6.07 -1.92
CA ALA A 139 -0.53 6.43 -0.50
C ALA A 139 0.34 7.65 -0.20
N GLY A 140 1.58 7.70 -0.71
CA GLY A 140 2.47 8.85 -0.54
C GLY A 140 1.93 10.14 -1.15
N TYR A 141 1.31 10.05 -2.33
CA TYR A 141 0.61 11.17 -2.96
C TYR A 141 -0.53 11.70 -2.09
N LYS A 142 -1.42 10.81 -1.63
CA LYS A 142 -2.58 11.19 -0.80
C LYS A 142 -2.19 11.76 0.55
N ALA A 143 -1.14 11.24 1.19
CA ALA A 143 -0.66 11.76 2.46
C ALA A 143 -0.27 13.24 2.39
N VAL A 144 0.39 13.66 1.31
CA VAL A 144 0.76 15.07 1.15
C VAL A 144 -0.46 15.95 0.90
N LEU A 145 -1.47 15.46 0.15
CA LEU A 145 -2.71 16.22 -0.04
C LEU A 145 -3.48 16.39 1.27
N ILE A 146 -3.53 15.34 2.11
CA ILE A 146 -4.11 15.44 3.46
C ILE A 146 -3.32 16.44 4.31
N ALA A 147 -1.99 16.38 4.27
CA ALA A 147 -1.15 17.34 4.98
C ALA A 147 -1.38 18.77 4.52
N ALA A 148 -1.53 19.00 3.23
CA ALA A 148 -1.79 20.32 2.66
C ALA A 148 -3.18 20.86 3.06
N GLN A 149 -4.18 19.99 3.15
CA GLN A 149 -5.53 20.33 3.59
C GLN A 149 -5.58 20.69 5.09
N LEU A 150 -4.82 19.96 5.91
CA LEU A 150 -4.81 20.16 7.37
C LEU A 150 -3.91 21.32 7.80
N ALA A 151 -2.86 21.65 7.02
CA ALA A 151 -1.92 22.70 7.36
C ALA A 151 -2.56 24.10 7.23
N PRO A 152 -2.52 24.96 8.26
CA PRO A 152 -3.11 26.29 8.23
C PRO A 152 -2.18 27.30 7.52
N ARG A 153 -1.53 26.88 6.40
CA ARG A 153 -0.55 27.70 5.68
C ARG A 153 -0.40 27.27 4.23
N PHE A 154 0.12 28.17 3.40
CA PHE A 154 0.46 27.84 2.02
C PHE A 154 1.65 26.88 1.94
N PHE A 155 1.59 25.92 1.04
CA PHE A 155 2.73 25.07 0.71
C PHE A 155 3.76 25.86 -0.10
N PRO A 156 3.40 26.59 -1.19
CA PRO A 156 4.36 27.39 -1.94
C PRO A 156 4.73 28.69 -1.23
N MET A 157 5.84 29.28 -1.64
CA MET A 157 6.11 30.69 -1.39
C MET A 157 5.08 31.54 -2.14
N LEU A 158 4.52 32.53 -1.49
CA LEU A 158 3.57 33.46 -2.09
C LEU A 158 3.99 34.91 -1.80
N THR A 159 4.11 35.71 -2.84
CA THR A 159 4.37 37.14 -2.73
C THR A 159 3.21 37.94 -3.29
N THR A 160 2.63 38.79 -2.48
CA THR A 160 1.49 39.67 -2.83
C THR A 160 1.77 41.09 -2.33
N ALA A 161 0.86 42.01 -2.64
CA ALA A 161 0.90 43.37 -2.06
C ALA A 161 0.80 43.36 -0.51
N ALA A 162 0.27 42.29 0.09
CA ALA A 162 0.20 42.11 1.54
C ALA A 162 1.50 41.54 2.15
N GLY A 163 2.52 41.27 1.33
CA GLY A 163 3.83 40.77 1.78
C GLY A 163 4.16 39.38 1.20
N THR A 164 5.28 38.84 1.68
CA THR A 164 5.80 37.52 1.28
C THR A 164 5.57 36.50 2.37
N MET A 165 4.88 35.42 2.01
CA MET A 165 4.69 34.23 2.86
C MET A 165 5.78 33.21 2.54
N ARG A 166 6.49 32.71 3.55
CA ARG A 166 7.48 31.64 3.37
C ARG A 166 6.81 30.34 2.96
N PRO A 167 7.49 29.46 2.19
CA PRO A 167 6.95 28.16 1.86
C PRO A 167 6.85 27.25 3.10
N CYS A 168 5.89 26.34 3.10
CA CYS A 168 5.77 25.30 4.11
C CYS A 168 7.01 24.41 4.10
N LYS A 169 7.58 24.14 5.28
CA LYS A 169 8.69 23.22 5.44
C LYS A 169 8.19 21.82 5.76
N VAL A 170 8.37 20.91 4.81
CA VAL A 170 7.89 19.51 4.89
C VAL A 170 9.06 18.57 5.11
N LEU A 171 9.01 17.76 6.16
CA LEU A 171 9.93 16.64 6.39
C LEU A 171 9.21 15.32 6.07
N VAL A 172 9.81 14.52 5.18
CA VAL A 172 9.36 13.15 4.92
C VAL A 172 10.30 12.17 5.62
N ILE A 173 9.75 11.33 6.50
CA ILE A 173 10.47 10.29 7.24
C ILE A 173 10.23 8.95 6.56
N GLY A 174 11.30 8.34 6.04
CA GLY A 174 11.29 7.17 5.17
C GLY A 174 11.30 7.57 3.69
N ALA A 175 12.27 7.05 2.93
CA ALA A 175 12.45 7.30 1.51
C ALA A 175 12.29 6.01 0.68
N GLY A 176 11.27 5.20 1.01
CA GLY A 176 10.76 4.15 0.15
C GLY A 176 9.84 4.75 -0.95
N VAL A 177 9.13 3.90 -1.69
CA VAL A 177 8.25 4.34 -2.79
C VAL A 177 7.24 5.40 -2.32
N ALA A 178 6.57 5.18 -1.18
CA ALA A 178 5.63 6.16 -0.62
C ALA A 178 6.32 7.48 -0.25
N GLY A 179 7.49 7.40 0.40
CA GLY A 179 8.23 8.59 0.82
C GLY A 179 8.78 9.41 -0.35
N LEU A 180 9.36 8.76 -1.36
CA LEU A 180 9.83 9.45 -2.57
C LEU A 180 8.67 10.09 -3.33
N GLN A 181 7.51 9.41 -3.42
CA GLN A 181 6.32 10.00 -4.01
C GLN A 181 5.79 11.18 -3.18
N ALA A 182 5.82 11.09 -1.85
CA ALA A 182 5.46 12.19 -0.97
C ALA A 182 6.39 13.40 -1.17
N ILE A 183 7.71 13.18 -1.24
CA ILE A 183 8.71 14.23 -1.56
C ILE A 183 8.37 14.89 -2.89
N ALA A 184 8.19 14.11 -3.96
CA ALA A 184 7.88 14.63 -5.28
C ALA A 184 6.57 15.44 -5.30
N THR A 185 5.55 14.98 -4.57
CA THR A 185 4.25 15.66 -4.48
C THR A 185 4.36 16.97 -3.71
N ALA A 186 5.00 16.96 -2.55
CA ALA A 186 5.21 18.19 -1.75
C ALA A 186 6.05 19.24 -2.49
N LYS A 187 7.05 18.80 -3.27
CA LYS A 187 7.83 19.67 -4.16
C LYS A 187 6.95 20.31 -5.23
N ARG A 188 6.08 19.53 -5.89
CA ARG A 188 5.14 20.06 -6.90
C ARG A 188 4.14 21.05 -6.31
N LEU A 189 3.77 20.92 -5.04
CA LEU A 189 2.95 21.89 -4.32
C LEU A 189 3.76 23.14 -3.90
N GLY A 190 5.06 23.19 -4.16
CA GLY A 190 5.91 24.36 -3.91
C GLY A 190 6.48 24.42 -2.49
N ALA A 191 6.40 23.35 -1.70
CA ALA A 191 6.97 23.30 -0.37
C ALA A 191 8.52 23.26 -0.39
N GLN A 192 9.13 23.68 0.70
CA GLN A 192 10.52 23.41 1.02
C GLN A 192 10.60 22.00 1.63
N VAL A 193 11.09 21.03 0.83
CA VAL A 193 11.02 19.62 1.20
C VAL A 193 12.37 19.10 1.65
N GLU A 194 12.33 18.36 2.75
CA GLU A 194 13.44 17.61 3.32
C GLU A 194 13.02 16.15 3.44
N GLY A 195 14.00 15.24 3.31
CA GLY A 195 13.78 13.80 3.49
C GLY A 195 14.82 13.19 4.42
N PHE A 196 14.38 12.24 5.21
CA PHE A 196 15.23 11.45 6.08
C PHE A 196 14.99 9.95 5.87
N ASP A 197 16.06 9.20 5.79
CA ASP A 197 16.06 7.74 5.84
C ASP A 197 17.39 7.26 6.46
N VAL A 198 17.36 6.12 7.11
CA VAL A 198 18.58 5.54 7.72
C VAL A 198 19.44 4.78 6.71
N ARG A 199 18.93 4.53 5.51
CA ARG A 199 19.64 3.85 4.42
C ARG A 199 20.45 4.87 3.61
N PRO A 200 21.77 4.69 3.47
CA PRO A 200 22.63 5.69 2.82
C PRO A 200 22.33 5.89 1.33
N GLU A 201 21.88 4.87 0.61
CA GLU A 201 21.53 4.93 -0.81
C GLU A 201 20.33 5.85 -1.11
N THR A 202 19.51 6.15 -0.13
CA THR A 202 18.36 7.04 -0.30
C THR A 202 18.74 8.52 -0.40
N ARG A 203 19.94 8.90 0.01
CA ARG A 203 20.45 10.28 -0.06
C ARG A 203 20.39 10.82 -1.50
N GLU A 204 20.90 10.06 -2.46
CA GLU A 204 20.89 10.44 -3.87
C GLU A 204 19.46 10.47 -4.43
N GLN A 205 18.61 9.52 -4.04
CA GLN A 205 17.22 9.46 -4.46
C GLN A 205 16.44 10.70 -3.99
N ILE A 206 16.61 11.11 -2.73
CA ILE A 206 15.99 12.32 -2.17
C ILE A 206 16.52 13.57 -2.91
N ALA A 207 17.82 13.67 -3.12
CA ALA A 207 18.45 14.81 -3.80
C ALA A 207 17.99 14.91 -5.26
N SER A 208 17.83 13.80 -5.96
CA SER A 208 17.36 13.77 -7.36
C SER A 208 15.95 14.34 -7.54
N LEU A 209 15.12 14.31 -6.50
CA LEU A 209 13.79 14.93 -6.46
C LEU A 209 13.82 16.41 -6.08
N GLY A 210 15.02 16.99 -5.89
CA GLY A 210 15.21 18.37 -5.50
C GLY A 210 14.90 18.66 -4.03
N ALA A 211 14.91 17.62 -3.17
CA ALA A 211 14.75 17.75 -1.74
C ALA A 211 16.11 17.67 -1.03
N ARG A 212 16.19 18.23 0.18
CA ARG A 212 17.39 18.17 1.01
C ARG A 212 17.36 16.91 1.87
N PHE A 213 18.43 16.14 1.85
CA PHE A 213 18.60 15.03 2.81
C PHE A 213 18.93 15.59 4.19
N VAL A 214 18.24 15.10 5.22
CA VAL A 214 18.50 15.41 6.63
C VAL A 214 19.39 14.31 7.23
N ASP A 215 20.59 14.70 7.67
CA ASP A 215 21.52 13.80 8.32
C ASP A 215 21.32 13.82 9.84
N LEU A 216 20.78 12.75 10.39
CA LEU A 216 20.54 12.60 11.83
C LEU A 216 21.67 11.80 12.53
N GLY A 217 22.81 11.62 11.86
CA GLY A 217 24.01 10.98 12.42
C GLY A 217 23.90 9.46 12.58
N VAL A 218 22.94 8.84 11.93
CA VAL A 218 22.75 7.38 11.95
C VAL A 218 22.65 6.83 10.54
N SER A 219 23.22 5.63 10.33
CA SER A 219 23.18 4.93 9.07
C SER A 219 22.94 3.45 9.33
N ALA A 220 21.95 2.86 8.69
CA ALA A 220 21.55 1.48 8.88
C ALA A 220 21.29 0.78 7.54
N ALA A 221 22.34 0.55 6.77
CA ALA A 221 22.25 -0.31 5.59
C ALA A 221 21.82 -1.73 6.01
N GLY A 222 20.89 -2.33 5.27
CA GLY A 222 20.38 -3.68 5.49
C GLY A 222 20.19 -4.43 4.17
N GLU A 223 19.75 -5.67 4.25
CA GLU A 223 19.51 -6.50 3.08
C GLU A 223 18.12 -6.26 2.44
N GLY A 224 17.99 -6.55 1.15
CA GLY A 224 16.72 -6.47 0.42
C GLY A 224 16.12 -5.08 0.31
N GLY A 225 16.91 -4.01 0.48
CA GLY A 225 16.45 -2.62 0.42
C GLY A 225 15.74 -2.13 1.68
N TYR A 226 15.84 -2.88 2.81
CA TYR A 226 15.34 -2.47 4.11
C TYR A 226 16.50 -2.07 5.04
N ALA A 227 16.19 -1.22 6.03
CA ALA A 227 17.13 -0.85 7.06
C ALA A 227 17.34 -2.01 8.06
N ARG A 228 18.59 -2.18 8.55
CA ARG A 228 18.82 -2.99 9.75
C ARG A 228 18.20 -2.32 10.99
N GLN A 229 18.06 -3.09 12.04
CA GLN A 229 17.66 -2.53 13.33
C GLN A 229 18.80 -1.65 13.89
N LEU A 230 18.45 -0.45 14.38
CA LEU A 230 19.38 0.44 15.07
C LEU A 230 19.71 -0.10 16.47
N SER A 231 20.93 0.13 16.96
CA SER A 231 21.27 -0.02 18.36
C SER A 231 20.52 1.01 19.22
N ASP A 232 20.53 0.82 20.54
CA ASP A 232 19.87 1.75 21.46
C ASP A 232 20.55 3.13 21.43
N ASP A 233 21.89 3.17 21.34
CA ASP A 233 22.65 4.42 21.24
C ASP A 233 22.38 5.15 19.93
N GLU A 234 22.37 4.44 18.80
CA GLU A 234 22.01 5.01 17.49
C GLU A 234 20.59 5.57 17.50
N ARG A 235 19.66 4.86 18.15
CA ARG A 235 18.28 5.30 18.29
C ARG A 235 18.16 6.56 19.14
N ALA A 236 18.88 6.60 20.27
CA ALA A 236 18.90 7.77 21.15
C ALA A 236 19.46 9.01 20.43
N GLU A 237 20.56 8.87 19.69
CA GLU A 237 21.14 9.97 18.92
C GLU A 237 20.21 10.44 17.79
N GLN A 238 19.61 9.51 17.06
CA GLN A 238 18.60 9.83 16.05
C GLN A 238 17.44 10.64 16.65
N GLN A 239 16.90 10.17 17.78
CA GLN A 239 15.80 10.84 18.46
C GLN A 239 16.14 12.24 18.93
N ARG A 240 17.35 12.42 19.49
CA ARG A 240 17.81 13.72 19.97
C ARG A 240 17.91 14.73 18.80
N ARG A 241 18.58 14.37 17.71
CA ARG A 241 18.74 15.25 16.54
C ARG A 241 17.40 15.49 15.82
N LEU A 242 16.56 14.48 15.73
CA LEU A 242 15.24 14.63 15.15
C LEU A 242 14.37 15.58 15.97
N ALA A 243 14.40 15.49 17.31
CA ALA A 243 13.66 16.40 18.19
C ALA A 243 14.04 17.86 17.96
N GLU A 244 15.34 18.17 17.88
CA GLU A 244 15.83 19.51 17.58
C GLU A 244 15.37 19.98 16.19
N HIS A 245 15.47 19.11 15.17
CA HIS A 245 15.08 19.41 13.81
C HIS A 245 13.59 19.72 13.64
N LEU A 246 12.74 18.95 14.31
CA LEU A 246 11.27 19.08 14.22
C LEU A 246 10.75 20.42 14.73
N THR A 247 11.45 21.11 15.62
CA THR A 247 11.06 22.47 16.07
C THR A 247 10.96 23.48 14.93
N GLY A 248 11.66 23.22 13.82
CA GLY A 248 11.68 24.06 12.63
C GLY A 248 10.82 23.56 11.47
N VAL A 249 10.11 22.43 11.62
CA VAL A 249 9.30 21.79 10.59
C VAL A 249 7.83 22.15 10.75
N ASP A 250 7.14 22.36 9.64
CA ASP A 250 5.70 22.69 9.65
C ASP A 250 4.84 21.45 9.39
N VAL A 251 5.32 20.51 8.59
CA VAL A 251 4.61 19.26 8.25
C VAL A 251 5.58 18.08 8.29
N VAL A 252 5.16 16.99 8.91
CA VAL A 252 5.85 15.70 8.87
C VAL A 252 4.98 14.68 8.15
N VAL A 253 5.56 13.95 7.21
CA VAL A 253 4.93 12.79 6.56
C VAL A 253 5.74 11.56 6.92
N CYS A 254 5.16 10.66 7.71
CA CYS A 254 5.79 9.43 8.14
C CYS A 254 5.44 8.29 7.19
N THR A 255 6.46 7.61 6.64
CA THR A 255 6.28 6.52 5.67
C THR A 255 7.15 5.30 5.94
N ALA A 256 7.82 5.24 7.11
CA ALA A 256 8.73 4.15 7.42
C ALA A 256 7.94 2.89 7.83
N ALA A 257 7.91 1.91 6.95
CA ALA A 257 7.24 0.64 7.17
C ALA A 257 8.12 -0.52 6.74
N VAL A 258 8.00 -1.64 7.44
CA VAL A 258 8.59 -2.92 7.06
C VAL A 258 7.43 -3.91 6.93
N PRO A 259 7.20 -4.49 5.75
CA PRO A 259 6.10 -5.43 5.56
C PRO A 259 6.11 -6.56 6.59
N GLY A 260 4.92 -6.90 7.12
CA GLY A 260 4.75 -7.97 8.09
C GLY A 260 5.29 -7.69 9.50
N ARG A 261 5.73 -6.45 9.80
CA ARG A 261 6.21 -6.06 11.13
C ARG A 261 5.50 -4.78 11.61
N PRO A 262 5.40 -4.58 12.93
CA PRO A 262 4.97 -3.30 13.49
C PRO A 262 5.87 -2.15 13.02
N ALA A 263 5.27 -1.00 12.75
CA ALA A 263 5.99 0.20 12.33
C ALA A 263 6.99 0.67 13.41
N PRO A 264 8.21 1.07 13.04
CA PRO A 264 9.17 1.61 14.01
C PRO A 264 8.67 2.95 14.58
N LYS A 265 8.75 3.12 15.90
CA LYS A 265 8.45 4.38 16.56
C LYS A 265 9.63 5.33 16.40
N ILE A 266 9.49 6.33 15.54
CA ILE A 266 10.54 7.29 15.19
C ILE A 266 10.27 8.65 15.85
N VAL A 267 9.02 9.12 15.82
CA VAL A 267 8.59 10.38 16.44
C VAL A 267 7.92 10.08 17.75
N THR A 268 8.51 10.52 18.87
CA THR A 268 7.90 10.39 20.20
C THR A 268 6.76 11.39 20.40
N THR A 269 5.89 11.14 21.37
CA THR A 269 4.83 12.11 21.74
C THR A 269 5.44 13.45 22.19
N GLY A 270 6.58 13.41 22.89
CA GLY A 270 7.30 14.63 23.30
C GLY A 270 7.83 15.42 22.10
N MET A 271 8.36 14.77 21.09
CA MET A 271 8.78 15.42 19.85
C MET A 271 7.60 16.06 19.10
N ALA A 272 6.47 15.36 19.00
CA ALA A 272 5.26 15.91 18.39
C ALA A 272 4.80 17.18 19.10
N ARG A 273 4.73 17.16 20.43
CA ARG A 273 4.39 18.33 21.25
C ARG A 273 5.41 19.47 21.16
N GLY A 274 6.67 19.16 20.88
CA GLY A 274 7.73 20.15 20.69
C GLY A 274 7.69 20.87 19.34
N MET A 275 6.85 20.46 18.41
CA MET A 275 6.62 21.16 17.16
C MET A 275 5.84 22.47 17.39
N ARG A 276 5.87 23.36 16.42
CA ARG A 276 5.11 24.63 16.50
C ARG A 276 3.62 24.39 16.43
N ALA A 277 2.83 25.19 17.14
CA ALA A 277 1.39 25.21 16.95
C ALA A 277 1.00 25.44 15.48
N GLY A 278 0.01 24.70 15.00
CA GLY A 278 -0.39 24.66 13.59
C GLY A 278 0.50 23.75 12.72
N SER A 279 1.41 22.96 13.31
CA SER A 279 2.11 21.91 12.59
C SER A 279 1.22 20.67 12.41
N VAL A 280 1.56 19.84 11.40
CA VAL A 280 0.79 18.65 11.05
C VAL A 280 1.71 17.44 10.93
N ILE A 281 1.29 16.30 11.48
CA ILE A 281 1.91 14.99 11.26
C ILE A 281 0.89 14.10 10.54
N VAL A 282 1.24 13.58 9.38
CA VAL A 282 0.47 12.54 8.67
C VAL A 282 1.27 11.25 8.68
N ASP A 283 0.71 10.21 9.27
CA ASP A 283 1.39 8.95 9.50
C ASP A 283 0.77 7.82 8.66
N LEU A 284 1.45 7.45 7.57
CA LEU A 284 1.02 6.37 6.67
C LEU A 284 1.16 4.99 7.29
N ALA A 285 1.98 4.87 8.33
CA ALA A 285 2.21 3.59 9.02
C ALA A 285 1.15 3.32 10.10
N ALA A 286 0.08 4.12 10.17
CA ALA A 286 -0.97 4.02 11.20
C ALA A 286 -1.56 2.61 11.33
N GLU A 287 -1.79 1.91 10.21
CA GLU A 287 -2.34 0.53 10.19
C GLU A 287 -1.45 -0.48 10.94
N THR A 288 -0.15 -0.25 10.99
CA THR A 288 0.82 -1.10 11.67
C THR A 288 1.37 -0.50 12.96
N GLY A 289 0.60 0.42 13.55
CA GLY A 289 0.89 1.06 14.82
C GLY A 289 1.45 2.47 14.72
N GLY A 290 1.87 2.94 13.54
CA GLY A 290 2.37 4.29 13.30
C GLY A 290 3.84 4.52 13.64
N ASN A 291 4.47 5.45 12.93
CA ASN A 291 5.83 5.93 13.22
C ASN A 291 5.84 7.01 14.31
N CYS A 292 4.75 7.74 14.47
CA CYS A 292 4.56 8.67 15.58
C CYS A 292 3.88 7.94 16.74
N ALA A 293 4.43 8.10 17.95
CA ALA A 293 3.87 7.47 19.14
C ALA A 293 2.46 7.99 19.50
N ALA A 294 2.12 9.20 19.04
CA ALA A 294 0.80 9.80 19.22
C ALA A 294 -0.20 9.42 18.14
N THR A 295 0.19 8.66 17.11
CA THR A 295 -0.72 8.23 16.03
C THR A 295 -1.83 7.34 16.58
N ARG A 296 -3.08 7.67 16.19
CA ARG A 296 -4.26 6.84 16.42
C ARG A 296 -4.81 6.41 15.05
N PRO A 297 -4.87 5.10 14.76
CA PRO A 297 -5.35 4.62 13.48
C PRO A 297 -6.78 5.09 13.17
N GLY A 298 -6.98 5.66 12.00
CA GLY A 298 -8.28 6.17 11.53
C GLY A 298 -8.67 7.54 12.07
N GLU A 299 -7.90 8.14 12.99
CA GLU A 299 -8.24 9.42 13.62
C GLU A 299 -7.40 10.58 13.07
N THR A 300 -8.01 11.77 13.13
CA THR A 300 -7.32 13.06 13.00
C THR A 300 -7.73 13.92 14.17
N TYR A 301 -6.76 14.38 14.96
CA TYR A 301 -7.03 15.14 16.18
C TYR A 301 -5.91 16.14 16.49
N ASP A 302 -6.19 17.09 17.35
CA ASP A 302 -5.22 18.07 17.87
C ASP A 302 -4.50 17.53 19.11
N LEU A 303 -3.19 17.62 19.11
CA LEU A 303 -2.30 17.32 20.23
C LEU A 303 -1.58 18.61 20.64
N ASP A 304 -2.15 19.37 21.55
CA ASP A 304 -1.56 20.60 22.08
C ASP A 304 -1.16 21.61 20.95
N GLY A 305 -2.03 21.77 19.96
CA GLY A 305 -1.83 22.65 18.80
C GLY A 305 -1.12 22.00 17.60
N VAL A 306 -0.79 20.71 17.66
CA VAL A 306 -0.24 19.94 16.55
C VAL A 306 -1.27 18.93 16.07
N VAL A 307 -1.63 18.98 14.78
CA VAL A 307 -2.60 18.04 14.21
C VAL A 307 -1.92 16.72 13.90
N ILE A 308 -2.42 15.62 14.47
CA ILE A 308 -1.96 14.25 14.19
C ILE A 308 -3.02 13.55 13.35
N ALA A 309 -2.66 13.07 12.16
CA ALA A 309 -3.53 12.30 11.29
C ALA A 309 -2.94 10.90 11.05
N GLY A 310 -3.70 9.86 11.38
CA GLY A 310 -3.38 8.45 11.15
C GLY A 310 -4.32 7.82 10.12
N PRO A 311 -4.32 8.26 8.85
CA PRO A 311 -5.27 7.78 7.86
C PRO A 311 -5.06 6.29 7.55
N LEU A 312 -6.17 5.60 7.26
CA LEU A 312 -6.17 4.19 6.86
C LEU A 312 -6.46 4.06 5.37
N ASN A 313 -5.94 3.00 4.78
CA ASN A 313 -6.18 2.59 3.39
C ASN A 313 -6.06 3.74 2.37
N LEU A 314 -4.96 4.51 2.48
CA LEU A 314 -4.75 5.71 1.65
C LEU A 314 -4.77 5.44 0.15
N ALA A 315 -4.28 4.28 -0.30
CA ALA A 315 -4.30 3.91 -1.70
C ALA A 315 -5.73 3.86 -2.26
N SER A 316 -6.67 3.38 -1.46
CA SER A 316 -8.10 3.31 -1.81
C SER A 316 -8.75 4.68 -2.03
N GLN A 317 -8.20 5.75 -1.46
CA GLN A 317 -8.69 7.11 -1.67
C GLN A 317 -8.39 7.65 -3.08
N GLY A 318 -7.47 7.03 -3.81
CA GLY A 318 -7.19 7.28 -5.22
C GLY A 318 -7.70 6.16 -6.11
N ALA A 319 -8.91 5.64 -5.83
CA ALA A 319 -9.43 4.36 -6.29
C ALA A 319 -9.28 4.10 -7.80
N VAL A 320 -9.47 5.09 -8.66
CA VAL A 320 -9.35 4.92 -10.13
C VAL A 320 -7.95 4.45 -10.50
N HIS A 321 -6.94 5.28 -10.29
CA HIS A 321 -5.57 4.95 -10.68
C HIS A 321 -4.98 3.82 -9.80
N ALA A 322 -5.37 3.75 -8.52
CA ALA A 322 -4.95 2.66 -7.64
C ALA A 322 -5.46 1.30 -8.17
N SER A 323 -6.71 1.23 -8.64
CA SER A 323 -7.28 0.03 -9.27
C SER A 323 -6.60 -0.30 -10.60
N GLU A 324 -6.34 0.70 -11.45
CA GLU A 324 -5.63 0.48 -12.71
C GLU A 324 -4.24 -0.14 -12.50
N MET A 325 -3.47 0.41 -11.56
CA MET A 325 -2.14 -0.13 -11.24
C MET A 325 -2.24 -1.52 -10.61
N PHE A 326 -3.12 -1.69 -9.62
CA PHE A 326 -3.34 -2.96 -8.94
C PHE A 326 -3.79 -4.05 -9.91
N ALA A 327 -4.78 -3.77 -10.74
CA ALA A 327 -5.31 -4.71 -11.72
C ALA A 327 -4.25 -5.14 -12.74
N ARG A 328 -3.35 -4.22 -13.17
CA ARG A 328 -2.21 -4.57 -14.04
C ARG A 328 -1.21 -5.49 -13.31
N ASN A 329 -0.96 -5.26 -12.02
CA ASN A 329 -0.11 -6.14 -11.23
C ASN A 329 -0.75 -7.53 -11.09
N VAL A 330 -2.04 -7.60 -10.75
CA VAL A 330 -2.79 -8.87 -10.64
C VAL A 330 -2.82 -9.59 -11.97
N TYR A 331 -3.11 -8.89 -13.08
CA TYR A 331 -3.09 -9.47 -14.41
C TYR A 331 -1.72 -10.06 -14.78
N ALA A 332 -0.64 -9.31 -14.50
CA ALA A 332 0.71 -9.78 -14.80
C ALA A 332 1.05 -11.09 -14.07
N PHE A 333 0.56 -11.25 -12.82
CA PHE A 333 0.71 -12.50 -12.08
C PHE A 333 -0.24 -13.59 -12.58
N ALA A 334 -1.53 -13.29 -12.76
CA ALA A 334 -2.53 -14.26 -13.22
C ALA A 334 -2.19 -14.83 -14.61
N ALA A 335 -1.58 -14.03 -15.49
CA ALA A 335 -1.14 -14.48 -16.81
C ALA A 335 -0.07 -15.58 -16.76
N LEU A 336 0.69 -15.72 -15.67
CA LEU A 336 1.62 -16.84 -15.49
C LEU A 336 0.88 -18.17 -15.30
N LEU A 337 -0.37 -18.10 -14.82
CA LEU A 337 -1.20 -19.24 -14.45
C LEU A 337 -2.17 -19.67 -15.57
N ILE A 338 -2.24 -18.92 -16.66
CA ILE A 338 -3.18 -19.17 -17.76
C ILE A 338 -2.38 -19.50 -19.03
N LYS A 339 -2.48 -20.74 -19.50
CA LYS A 339 -1.88 -21.18 -20.76
C LYS A 339 -2.98 -21.77 -21.63
N ASP A 340 -3.12 -21.24 -22.85
CA ASP A 340 -4.15 -21.67 -23.82
C ASP A 340 -5.57 -21.72 -23.24
N GLY A 341 -5.90 -20.74 -22.41
CA GLY A 341 -7.18 -20.63 -21.73
C GLY A 341 -7.38 -21.57 -20.53
N ALA A 342 -6.41 -22.40 -20.19
CA ALA A 342 -6.48 -23.34 -19.07
C ALA A 342 -5.63 -22.89 -17.88
N LEU A 343 -6.10 -23.19 -16.67
CA LEU A 343 -5.32 -22.98 -15.44
C LEU A 343 -4.14 -23.95 -15.41
N THR A 344 -2.93 -23.41 -15.34
CA THR A 344 -1.68 -24.18 -15.31
C THR A 344 -0.80 -23.69 -14.15
N LEU A 345 -0.47 -24.58 -13.24
CA LEU A 345 0.37 -24.28 -12.07
C LEU A 345 1.75 -24.92 -12.27
N ASP A 346 2.70 -24.12 -12.68
CA ASP A 346 4.10 -24.53 -12.86
C ASP A 346 4.88 -24.26 -11.56
N TRP A 347 5.03 -25.27 -10.73
CA TRP A 347 5.69 -25.14 -9.43
C TRP A 347 7.20 -25.00 -9.52
N ASP A 348 7.81 -25.19 -10.69
CA ASP A 348 9.22 -24.92 -10.94
C ASP A 348 9.45 -23.42 -11.18
N ASP A 349 8.39 -22.64 -11.41
CA ASP A 349 8.47 -21.17 -11.46
C ASP A 349 8.71 -20.59 -10.06
N GLU A 350 9.86 -19.94 -9.89
CA GLU A 350 10.28 -19.33 -8.61
C GLU A 350 9.26 -18.33 -8.06
N LEU A 351 8.58 -17.55 -8.93
CA LEU A 351 7.58 -16.56 -8.48
C LEU A 351 6.37 -17.26 -7.88
N LEU A 352 5.88 -18.32 -8.53
CA LEU A 352 4.76 -19.10 -8.04
C LEU A 352 5.10 -19.83 -6.73
N ALA A 353 6.24 -20.53 -6.72
CA ALA A 353 6.68 -21.28 -5.56
C ALA A 353 6.89 -20.41 -4.31
N LYS A 354 7.50 -19.21 -4.47
CA LYS A 354 7.81 -18.30 -3.35
C LYS A 354 6.61 -17.45 -2.93
N THR A 355 5.67 -17.16 -3.84
CA THR A 355 4.47 -16.36 -3.51
C THR A 355 3.39 -17.21 -2.89
N ARG A 356 3.33 -18.52 -3.20
CA ARG A 356 2.34 -19.42 -2.64
C ARG A 356 2.38 -19.41 -1.13
N TRP A 357 1.22 -19.23 -0.51
CA TRP A 357 1.02 -19.49 0.90
C TRP A 357 0.56 -20.93 1.13
N SER A 358 1.15 -21.58 2.10
CA SER A 358 0.72 -22.88 2.62
C SER A 358 0.38 -22.74 4.08
N ALA A 359 -0.74 -23.32 4.50
CA ALA A 359 -1.09 -23.34 5.91
C ALA A 359 0.07 -23.94 6.72
N PRO A 360 0.40 -23.39 7.92
CA PRO A 360 1.33 -24.05 8.82
C PRO A 360 0.86 -25.50 9.06
N ALA A 361 1.78 -26.46 9.05
CA ALA A 361 1.46 -27.82 9.42
C ALA A 361 0.79 -27.79 10.80
N ALA A 362 -0.38 -28.43 10.92
CA ALA A 362 -1.06 -28.52 12.21
C ALA A 362 -0.05 -29.08 13.23
N THR A 363 0.31 -28.25 14.21
CA THR A 363 1.10 -28.73 15.34
C THR A 363 0.18 -29.71 16.05
N THR A 364 0.38 -31.01 15.83
CA THR A 364 -0.25 -32.05 16.61
C THR A 364 0.16 -31.82 18.07
N ALA A 365 -0.82 -31.33 18.85
CA ALA A 365 -0.68 -31.17 20.29
C ALA A 365 -0.59 -32.54 20.99
#